data_63738260e13cc2801653d54f95d354d8
#
_entry.id   63738260e13cc2801653d54f95d354d8
#
_cell.length_a   1.000
_cell.length_b   1.000
_cell.length_c   1.000
_cell.angle_alpha   90.00
_cell.angle_beta   90.00
_cell.angle_gamma   90.00
#
_symmetry.space_group_name_H-M   'P 1'
#
loop_
_entity.id
_entity.type
_entity.pdbx_description
1 polymer ?
#
loop_
_entity_poly.entity_id
_entity_poly.type
_entity_poly.pdbx_seq_one_letter_code
_entity_poly.pdbx_strand_id
1 'polypeptide(L)'
;MIINIEAQLDPSPGYPIEKRAVYYCSRLISSQYGTVFAHSEYQKLRKVYSIWFCPDPARKRQNTIKKISLGETAVFGEMDTSGKNSDLLEILIINLGDAREPVDNQILRLMNVLLSSQTDVREKQRVMREEFHIAMTAELEVEVEALCNLSQGIYNEGFETGVEKGIEGAVEILREEGYEDSQIIERIRKRFGLTQDDAERYVVARV
;
A
#
# COMPACT_ATOMS: atom_id res chain seq x y z
N MET A 1 23.80 -5.49 -0.40
CA MET A 1 22.52 -4.79 -0.28
C MET A 1 21.39 -5.79 -0.40
N ILE A 2 20.37 -5.69 0.42
CA ILE A 2 19.12 -6.47 0.35
C ILE A 2 17.98 -5.46 0.24
N ILE A 3 17.06 -5.67 -0.68
CA ILE A 3 15.91 -4.78 -0.90
C ILE A 3 14.64 -5.59 -0.66
N ASN A 4 13.76 -5.08 0.20
CA ASN A 4 12.41 -5.54 0.41
C ASN A 4 11.43 -4.47 -0.07
N ILE A 5 10.43 -4.87 -0.84
CA ILE A 5 9.39 -3.96 -1.34
C ILE A 5 8.05 -4.50 -0.88
N GLU A 6 7.24 -3.65 -0.26
CA GLU A 6 5.93 -3.97 0.29
C GLU A 6 4.88 -3.00 -0.24
N ALA A 7 3.70 -3.52 -0.55
CA ALA A 7 2.51 -2.71 -0.80
C ALA A 7 1.58 -2.79 0.42
N GLN A 8 1.31 -1.64 1.04
CA GLN A 8 0.39 -1.53 2.17
C GLN A 8 -0.96 -0.99 1.66
N LEU A 9 -1.86 -1.91 1.35
CA LEU A 9 -3.17 -1.58 0.77
C LEU A 9 -4.17 -1.09 1.83
N ASP A 10 -4.12 -1.66 3.05
CA ASP A 10 -4.99 -1.21 4.15
C ASP A 10 -4.48 0.12 4.72
N PRO A 11 -5.26 1.22 4.61
CA PRO A 11 -4.87 2.52 5.15
C PRO A 11 -4.85 2.57 6.69
N SER A 12 -5.49 1.59 7.36
CA SER A 12 -5.64 1.55 8.82
C SER A 12 -5.51 0.13 9.39
N PRO A 13 -4.34 -0.49 9.27
CA PRO A 13 -4.12 -1.90 9.62
C PRO A 13 -4.22 -2.21 11.13
N GLY A 14 -4.59 -1.24 11.97
CA GLY A 14 -4.70 -1.41 13.43
C GLY A 14 -3.37 -1.35 14.18
N TYR A 15 -2.26 -1.17 13.47
CA TYR A 15 -0.92 -1.02 14.05
C TYR A 15 -0.05 -0.02 13.27
N PRO A 16 0.98 0.58 13.89
CA PRO A 16 1.93 1.44 13.18
C PRO A 16 2.77 0.67 12.15
N ILE A 17 2.71 1.08 10.89
CA ILE A 17 3.49 0.47 9.78
C ILE A 17 4.98 0.52 10.08
N GLU A 18 5.46 1.58 10.72
CA GLU A 18 6.84 1.76 11.11
C GLU A 18 7.37 0.59 11.97
N LYS A 19 6.56 0.12 12.93
CA LYS A 19 6.94 -1.02 13.77
C LYS A 19 7.06 -2.30 12.96
N ARG A 20 6.13 -2.55 12.04
CA ARG A 20 6.17 -3.70 11.14
C ARG A 20 7.38 -3.62 10.20
N ALA A 21 7.68 -2.46 9.64
CA ALA A 21 8.81 -2.26 8.75
C ALA A 21 10.15 -2.48 9.47
N VAL A 22 10.33 -1.95 10.68
CA VAL A 22 11.51 -2.20 11.52
C VAL A 22 11.64 -3.70 11.84
N TYR A 23 10.54 -4.35 12.19
CA TYR A 23 10.56 -5.81 12.46
C TYR A 23 11.01 -6.61 11.22
N TYR A 24 10.50 -6.28 10.03
CA TYR A 24 10.90 -6.96 8.78
C TYR A 24 12.37 -6.73 8.46
N CYS A 25 12.87 -5.51 8.59
CA CYS A 25 14.29 -5.21 8.43
C CYS A 25 15.16 -6.01 9.41
N SER A 26 14.76 -6.08 10.67
CA SER A 26 15.49 -6.83 11.69
C SER A 26 15.57 -8.32 11.36
N ARG A 27 14.49 -8.90 10.83
CA ARG A 27 14.48 -10.28 10.34
C ARG A 27 15.42 -10.47 9.16
N LEU A 28 15.41 -9.56 8.19
CA LEU A 28 16.29 -9.61 7.02
C LEU A 28 17.75 -9.42 7.39
N ILE A 29 18.07 -8.62 8.40
CA ILE A 29 19.41 -8.49 8.95
C ILE A 29 19.82 -9.80 9.62
N SER A 30 18.97 -10.34 10.51
CA SER A 30 19.24 -11.57 11.24
C SER A 30 19.39 -12.80 10.32
N SER A 31 18.58 -12.90 9.27
CA SER A 31 18.60 -14.03 8.32
C SER A 31 19.86 -14.12 7.47
N GLN A 32 20.74 -13.10 7.52
CA GLN A 32 22.02 -13.14 6.83
C GLN A 32 23.03 -14.06 7.51
N TYR A 33 22.84 -14.38 8.79
CA TYR A 33 23.66 -15.36 9.46
C TYR A 33 23.47 -16.76 8.86
N GLY A 34 24.56 -17.43 8.54
CA GLY A 34 24.55 -18.73 7.88
C GLY A 34 24.37 -18.67 6.35
N THR A 35 24.03 -17.50 5.78
CA THR A 35 23.84 -17.33 4.32
C THR A 35 24.81 -16.32 3.72
N VAL A 36 24.97 -15.16 4.35
CA VAL A 36 25.88 -14.08 3.88
C VAL A 36 27.17 -14.08 4.68
N PHE A 37 27.10 -14.37 5.97
CA PHE A 37 28.25 -14.44 6.86
C PHE A 37 28.07 -15.56 7.88
N ALA A 38 29.19 -16.00 8.46
CA ALA A 38 29.21 -16.98 9.54
C ALA A 38 30.23 -16.56 10.61
N HIS A 39 30.14 -17.15 11.81
CA HIS A 39 31.01 -16.85 12.93
C HIS A 39 31.11 -15.36 13.22
N SER A 40 32.33 -14.81 13.24
CA SER A 40 32.59 -13.39 13.56
C SER A 40 32.76 -12.49 12.35
N GLU A 41 32.35 -12.93 11.17
CA GLU A 41 32.53 -12.19 9.90
C GLU A 41 31.49 -11.09 9.68
N TYR A 42 31.14 -10.31 10.73
CA TYR A 42 30.11 -9.27 10.72
C TYR A 42 30.35 -8.16 9.67
N GLN A 43 31.58 -7.96 9.21
CA GLN A 43 31.93 -7.04 8.14
C GLN A 43 31.27 -7.40 6.79
N LYS A 44 30.78 -8.64 6.64
CA LYS A 44 30.06 -9.09 5.43
C LYS A 44 28.56 -8.76 5.50
N LEU A 45 28.06 -8.29 6.63
CA LEU A 45 26.65 -7.93 6.80
C LEU A 45 26.26 -6.87 5.78
N ARG A 46 25.14 -7.10 5.09
CA ARG A 46 24.66 -6.22 4.02
C ARG A 46 23.55 -5.33 4.54
N LYS A 47 23.58 -4.06 4.15
CA LYS A 47 22.51 -3.10 4.40
C LYS A 47 21.19 -3.61 3.83
N VAL A 48 20.11 -3.43 4.59
CA VAL A 48 18.73 -3.74 4.21
C VAL A 48 17.99 -2.45 3.93
N TYR A 49 17.36 -2.38 2.77
CA TYR A 49 16.38 -1.36 2.39
C TYR A 49 14.98 -1.97 2.43
N SER A 50 14.04 -1.30 3.05
CA SER A 50 12.63 -1.71 3.05
C SER A 50 11.79 -0.55 2.53
N ILE A 51 11.18 -0.73 1.37
CA ILE A 51 10.40 0.28 0.66
C ILE A 51 8.93 -0.09 0.76
N TRP A 52 8.12 0.80 1.31
CA TRP A 52 6.70 0.61 1.53
C TRP A 52 5.90 1.59 0.69
N PHE A 53 5.12 1.07 -0.23
CA PHE A 53 4.15 1.87 -0.96
C PHE A 53 2.79 1.81 -0.27
N CYS A 54 2.24 2.97 0.07
CA CYS A 54 0.91 3.14 0.64
C CYS A 54 0.03 3.86 -0.40
N PRO A 55 -0.74 3.11 -1.23
CA PRO A 55 -1.49 3.71 -2.34
C PRO A 55 -2.65 4.58 -1.88
N ASP A 56 -3.27 4.23 -0.75
CA ASP A 56 -4.44 4.95 -0.21
C ASP A 56 -4.20 5.38 1.25
N PRO A 57 -3.26 6.28 1.52
CA PRO A 57 -3.04 6.79 2.87
C PRO A 57 -4.11 7.81 3.25
N ALA A 58 -4.35 8.01 4.55
CA ALA A 58 -5.20 9.10 5.02
C ALA A 58 -4.78 10.43 4.37
N ARG A 59 -5.74 11.27 3.94
CA ARG A 59 -5.53 12.50 3.15
C ARG A 59 -4.38 13.39 3.65
N LYS A 60 -4.24 13.55 4.97
CA LYS A 60 -3.17 14.34 5.59
C LYS A 60 -1.76 13.76 5.41
N ARG A 61 -1.64 12.51 4.97
CA ARG A 61 -0.36 11.84 4.71
C ARG A 61 -0.04 11.70 3.22
N GLN A 62 -0.98 12.00 2.34
CA GLN A 62 -0.77 11.91 0.90
C GLN A 62 0.43 12.75 0.44
N ASN A 63 1.09 12.29 -0.61
CA ASN A 63 2.25 12.93 -1.22
C ASN A 63 3.41 13.15 -0.23
N THR A 64 3.68 12.16 0.65
CA THR A 64 4.79 12.22 1.60
C THR A 64 5.70 11.01 1.48
N ILE A 65 6.99 11.24 1.71
CA ILE A 65 8.00 10.19 1.85
C ILE A 65 8.62 10.33 3.24
N LYS A 66 8.57 9.24 4.01
CA LYS A 66 9.20 9.17 5.33
C LYS A 66 10.38 8.21 5.27
N LYS A 67 11.54 8.65 5.78
CA LYS A 67 12.70 7.80 5.97
C LYS A 67 12.91 7.47 7.46
N ILE A 68 13.24 6.22 7.74
CA ILE A 68 13.71 5.75 9.04
C ILE A 68 15.06 5.07 8.80
N SER A 69 16.07 5.44 9.57
CA SER A 69 17.43 4.88 9.47
C SER A 69 18.08 4.82 10.85
N LEU A 70 19.10 3.99 10.97
CA LEU A 70 19.96 3.98 12.15
C LEU A 70 20.90 5.19 12.07
N GLY A 71 21.20 5.78 13.23
CA GLY A 71 22.15 6.87 13.37
C GLY A 71 23.06 6.66 14.58
N GLU A 72 24.22 7.29 14.56
CA GLU A 72 25.20 7.28 15.65
C GLU A 72 25.24 8.64 16.31
N THR A 73 25.39 8.66 17.63
CA THR A 73 25.56 9.89 18.41
C THR A 73 26.61 9.62 19.47
N ALA A 74 27.65 10.46 19.54
CA ALA A 74 28.60 10.41 20.64
C ALA A 74 27.91 10.88 21.95
N VAL A 75 27.80 10.00 22.90
CA VAL A 75 27.22 10.32 24.23
C VAL A 75 28.25 10.93 25.14
N PHE A 76 29.51 10.56 24.97
CA PHE A 76 30.64 11.08 25.74
C PHE A 76 31.93 10.92 24.94
N GLY A 77 32.81 11.92 24.99
CA GLY A 77 34.08 11.95 24.28
C GLY A 77 33.98 12.17 22.78
N GLU A 78 35.11 12.27 22.10
CA GLU A 78 35.20 12.41 20.65
C GLU A 78 35.21 11.03 19.98
N MET A 79 34.29 10.80 19.05
CA MET A 79 34.12 9.55 18.30
C MET A 79 33.75 9.84 16.85
N ASP A 80 34.12 8.95 15.94
CA ASP A 80 33.58 8.95 14.60
C ASP A 80 32.11 8.51 14.62
N THR A 81 31.20 9.38 14.24
CA THR A 81 29.76 9.17 14.14
C THR A 81 29.30 9.21 12.68
N SER A 82 30.16 8.88 11.72
CA SER A 82 29.86 8.89 10.29
C SER A 82 28.79 7.86 9.89
N GLY A 83 28.46 6.91 10.76
CA GLY A 83 27.53 5.82 10.46
C GLY A 83 28.08 4.73 9.55
N LYS A 84 29.37 4.80 9.18
CA LYS A 84 29.99 3.91 8.19
C LYS A 84 29.80 2.42 8.49
N ASN A 85 29.78 2.05 9.77
CA ASN A 85 29.64 0.65 10.19
C ASN A 85 28.26 0.30 10.74
N SER A 86 27.41 1.28 11.00
CA SER A 86 26.05 1.10 11.56
C SER A 86 24.93 1.38 10.58
N ASP A 87 25.20 1.88 9.38
CA ASP A 87 24.22 2.14 8.32
C ASP A 87 23.73 0.83 7.67
N LEU A 88 23.06 0.00 8.48
CA LEU A 88 22.59 -1.32 8.08
C LEU A 88 21.10 -1.40 7.75
N LEU A 89 20.34 -0.35 8.03
CA LEU A 89 18.89 -0.32 7.86
C LEU A 89 18.42 1.02 7.33
N GLU A 90 17.63 0.97 6.28
CA GLU A 90 16.90 2.14 5.78
C GLU A 90 15.50 1.73 5.34
N ILE A 91 14.49 2.42 5.88
CA ILE A 91 13.08 2.21 5.56
C ILE A 91 12.57 3.47 4.87
N LEU A 92 11.91 3.30 3.74
CA LEU A 92 11.18 4.36 3.04
C LEU A 92 9.69 4.01 3.07
N ILE A 93 8.87 4.91 3.63
CA ILE A 93 7.41 4.82 3.57
C ILE A 93 6.95 5.91 2.61
N ILE A 94 6.41 5.49 1.47
CA ILE A 94 5.98 6.34 0.38
C ILE A 94 4.46 6.35 0.36
N ASN A 95 3.88 7.46 0.81
CA ASN A 95 2.45 7.66 0.79
C ASN A 95 2.05 8.34 -0.51
N LEU A 96 1.31 7.64 -1.34
CA LEU A 96 0.87 8.15 -2.63
C LEU A 96 -0.26 9.17 -2.48
N GLY A 97 -0.49 9.94 -3.52
CA GLY A 97 -1.58 10.91 -3.64
C GLY A 97 -2.42 10.65 -4.89
N ASP A 98 -3.33 11.57 -5.20
CA ASP A 98 -4.09 11.51 -6.43
C ASP A 98 -3.18 11.81 -7.64
N ALA A 99 -3.18 10.92 -8.63
CA ALA A 99 -2.40 11.06 -9.86
C ALA A 99 -2.74 12.33 -10.66
N ARG A 100 -3.93 12.91 -10.45
CA ARG A 100 -4.41 14.13 -11.12
C ARG A 100 -3.96 15.41 -10.43
N GLU A 101 -3.54 15.30 -9.17
CA GLU A 101 -3.05 16.46 -8.41
C GLU A 101 -1.55 16.69 -8.69
N PRO A 102 -1.11 17.94 -8.86
CA PRO A 102 0.31 18.24 -9.03
C PRO A 102 1.08 17.95 -7.73
N VAL A 103 2.26 17.37 -7.88
CA VAL A 103 3.19 17.13 -6.77
C VAL A 103 4.61 17.54 -7.19
N ASP A 104 5.25 18.35 -6.36
CA ASP A 104 6.61 18.84 -6.59
C ASP A 104 7.66 17.82 -6.12
N ASN A 105 7.53 16.58 -6.59
CA ASN A 105 8.49 15.51 -6.40
C ASN A 105 8.32 14.49 -7.53
N GLN A 106 9.35 14.32 -8.34
CA GLN A 106 9.30 13.45 -9.52
C GLN A 106 9.01 11.99 -9.18
N ILE A 107 9.57 11.47 -8.08
CA ILE A 107 9.33 10.07 -7.67
C ILE A 107 7.86 9.89 -7.31
N LEU A 108 7.29 10.77 -6.49
CA LEU A 108 5.87 10.73 -6.13
C LEU A 108 4.99 10.91 -7.37
N ARG A 109 5.33 11.84 -8.27
CA ARG A 109 4.59 12.04 -9.52
C ARG A 109 4.51 10.75 -10.34
N LEU A 110 5.65 10.11 -10.57
CA LEU A 110 5.73 8.85 -11.32
C LEU A 110 4.94 7.73 -10.63
N MET A 111 5.14 7.54 -9.33
CA MET A 111 4.48 6.48 -8.57
C MET A 111 2.97 6.70 -8.45
N ASN A 112 2.52 7.96 -8.25
CA ASN A 112 1.10 8.31 -8.24
C ASN A 112 0.42 7.90 -9.56
N VAL A 113 1.05 8.16 -10.69
CA VAL A 113 0.51 7.79 -12.01
C VAL A 113 0.55 6.29 -12.23
N LEU A 114 1.71 5.65 -12.01
CA LEU A 114 1.88 4.22 -12.29
C LEU A 114 0.99 3.33 -11.43
N LEU A 115 0.85 3.65 -10.15
CA LEU A 115 0.12 2.82 -9.19
C LEU A 115 -1.34 3.25 -8.99
N SER A 116 -1.80 4.28 -9.72
CA SER A 116 -3.21 4.69 -9.72
C SER A 116 -4.07 3.67 -10.45
N SER A 117 -5.17 3.26 -9.83
CA SER A 117 -6.23 2.50 -10.48
C SER A 117 -7.15 3.35 -11.39
N GLN A 118 -7.06 4.68 -11.25
CA GLN A 118 -7.89 5.62 -12.02
C GLN A 118 -7.20 6.18 -13.27
N THR A 119 -5.92 5.86 -13.46
CA THR A 119 -5.13 6.30 -14.62
C THR A 119 -5.06 5.15 -15.63
N ASP A 120 -5.53 5.39 -16.85
CA ASP A 120 -5.50 4.38 -17.91
C ASP A 120 -4.08 4.09 -18.43
N VAL A 121 -3.94 2.99 -19.17
CA VAL A 121 -2.65 2.53 -19.72
C VAL A 121 -2.01 3.59 -20.62
N ARG A 122 -2.82 4.25 -21.47
CA ARG A 122 -2.30 5.24 -22.43
C ARG A 122 -1.73 6.46 -21.74
N GLU A 123 -2.41 6.92 -20.70
CA GLU A 123 -1.95 8.07 -19.91
C GLU A 123 -0.70 7.71 -19.10
N LYS A 124 -0.63 6.52 -18.51
CA LYS A 124 0.60 6.04 -17.85
C LYS A 124 1.79 6.01 -18.81
N GLN A 125 1.61 5.44 -20.00
CA GLN A 125 2.63 5.38 -21.03
C GLN A 125 3.04 6.78 -21.52
N ARG A 126 2.07 7.69 -21.69
CA ARG A 126 2.31 9.07 -22.07
C ARG A 126 3.20 9.78 -21.04
N VAL A 127 2.82 9.73 -19.78
CA VAL A 127 3.58 10.36 -18.67
C VAL A 127 4.98 9.79 -18.60
N MET A 128 5.15 8.46 -18.65
CA MET A 128 6.46 7.83 -18.65
C MET A 128 7.35 8.32 -19.79
N ARG A 129 6.79 8.44 -20.99
CA ARG A 129 7.54 8.85 -22.20
C ARG A 129 7.84 10.35 -22.19
N GLU A 130 6.83 11.19 -21.96
CA GLU A 130 6.92 12.63 -22.15
C GLU A 130 7.49 13.37 -20.93
N GLU A 131 7.08 12.98 -19.71
CA GLU A 131 7.54 13.65 -18.49
C GLU A 131 8.84 13.04 -17.94
N PHE A 132 9.03 11.72 -18.08
CA PHE A 132 10.17 11.01 -17.48
C PHE A 132 11.20 10.51 -18.52
N HIS A 133 10.94 10.71 -19.82
CA HIS A 133 11.81 10.27 -20.90
C HIS A 133 12.18 8.78 -20.85
N ILE A 134 11.26 7.94 -20.32
CA ILE A 134 11.45 6.49 -20.24
C ILE A 134 11.11 5.90 -21.60
N ALA A 135 12.08 5.19 -22.21
CA ALA A 135 11.86 4.49 -23.47
C ALA A 135 10.87 3.34 -23.25
N MET A 136 9.74 3.39 -23.97
CA MET A 136 8.74 2.33 -23.92
C MET A 136 9.17 1.19 -24.84
N THR A 137 9.71 0.12 -24.26
CA THR A 137 9.94 -1.14 -24.96
C THR A 137 8.68 -1.98 -24.96
N ALA A 138 8.57 -2.97 -25.85
CA ALA A 138 7.41 -3.86 -25.89
C ALA A 138 7.21 -4.62 -24.57
N GLU A 139 8.30 -5.01 -23.91
CA GLU A 139 8.24 -5.64 -22.60
C GLU A 139 7.68 -4.68 -21.53
N LEU A 140 8.12 -3.43 -21.52
CA LEU A 140 7.65 -2.43 -20.56
C LEU A 140 6.18 -2.06 -20.79
N GLU A 141 5.74 -2.02 -22.04
CA GLU A 141 4.32 -1.79 -22.38
C GLU A 141 3.43 -2.90 -21.78
N VAL A 142 3.84 -4.16 -21.91
CA VAL A 142 3.13 -5.32 -21.32
C VAL A 142 3.11 -5.22 -19.80
N GLU A 143 4.21 -4.86 -19.16
CA GLU A 143 4.27 -4.72 -17.69
C GLU A 143 3.39 -3.56 -17.19
N VAL A 144 3.35 -2.44 -17.88
CA VAL A 144 2.46 -1.30 -17.54
C VAL A 144 0.98 -1.69 -17.68
N GLU A 145 0.64 -2.47 -18.70
CA GLU A 145 -0.71 -3.00 -18.87
C GLU A 145 -1.08 -4.00 -17.75
N ALA A 146 -0.17 -4.89 -17.38
CA ALA A 146 -0.34 -5.81 -16.27
C ALA A 146 -0.55 -5.08 -14.94
N LEU A 147 0.21 -4.01 -14.67
CA LEU A 147 0.02 -3.16 -13.49
C LEU A 147 -1.36 -2.49 -13.46
N CYS A 148 -1.87 -2.04 -14.61
CA CYS A 148 -3.20 -1.46 -14.70
C CYS A 148 -4.27 -2.48 -14.35
N ASN A 149 -4.19 -3.69 -14.91
CA ASN A 149 -5.14 -4.75 -14.65
C ASN A 149 -5.12 -5.18 -13.17
N LEU A 150 -3.95 -5.31 -12.57
CA LEU A 150 -3.79 -5.63 -11.14
C LEU A 150 -4.39 -4.53 -10.25
N SER A 151 -4.07 -3.27 -10.52
CA SER A 151 -4.58 -2.14 -9.75
C SER A 151 -6.10 -2.03 -9.85
N GLN A 152 -6.66 -2.25 -11.04
CA GLN A 152 -8.11 -2.25 -11.26
C GLN A 152 -8.79 -3.42 -10.55
N GLY A 153 -8.17 -4.61 -10.57
CA GLY A 153 -8.67 -5.79 -9.84
C GLY A 153 -8.77 -5.54 -8.34
N ILE A 154 -7.70 -5.02 -7.73
CA ILE A 154 -7.66 -4.68 -6.31
C ILE A 154 -8.70 -3.61 -5.96
N TYR A 155 -8.84 -2.58 -6.80
CA TYR A 155 -9.85 -1.53 -6.60
C TYR A 155 -11.27 -2.09 -6.64
N ASN A 156 -11.58 -2.92 -7.63
CA ASN A 156 -12.90 -3.54 -7.79
C ASN A 156 -13.24 -4.45 -6.61
N GLU A 157 -12.30 -5.31 -6.18
CA GLU A 157 -12.47 -6.18 -5.01
C GLU A 157 -12.71 -5.38 -3.73
N GLY A 158 -11.94 -4.30 -3.51
CA GLY A 158 -12.12 -3.42 -2.37
C GLY A 158 -13.46 -2.68 -2.40
N PHE A 159 -13.89 -2.24 -3.58
CA PHE A 159 -15.18 -1.59 -3.77
C PHE A 159 -16.35 -2.55 -3.51
N GLU A 160 -16.31 -3.75 -4.08
CA GLU A 160 -17.32 -4.79 -3.87
C GLU A 160 -17.43 -5.16 -2.39
N THR A 161 -16.31 -5.42 -1.73
CA THR A 161 -16.27 -5.70 -0.29
C THR A 161 -16.83 -4.53 0.54
N GLY A 162 -16.54 -3.29 0.15
CA GLY A 162 -17.06 -2.10 0.82
C GLY A 162 -18.58 -1.96 0.67
N VAL A 163 -19.11 -2.24 -0.51
CA VAL A 163 -20.56 -2.25 -0.78
C VAL A 163 -21.25 -3.36 0.00
N GLU A 164 -20.70 -4.58 0.00
CA GLU A 164 -21.24 -5.70 0.79
C GLU A 164 -21.35 -5.37 2.28
N LYS A 165 -20.26 -4.88 2.88
CA LYS A 165 -20.28 -4.46 4.30
C LYS A 165 -21.25 -3.32 4.56
N GLY A 166 -21.41 -2.40 3.62
CA GLY A 166 -22.39 -1.32 3.71
C GLY A 166 -23.83 -1.83 3.71
N ILE A 167 -24.13 -2.83 2.87
CA ILE A 167 -25.45 -3.48 2.82
C ILE A 167 -25.69 -4.26 4.13
N GLU A 168 -24.73 -5.06 4.57
CA GLU A 168 -24.81 -5.82 5.82
C GLU A 168 -25.08 -4.90 7.02
N GLY A 169 -24.32 -3.82 7.16
CA GLY A 169 -24.54 -2.84 8.22
C GLY A 169 -25.91 -2.16 8.15
N ALA A 170 -26.41 -1.88 6.95
CA ALA A 170 -27.76 -1.34 6.78
C ALA A 170 -28.84 -2.34 7.20
N VAL A 171 -28.67 -3.63 6.90
CA VAL A 171 -29.58 -4.71 7.34
C VAL A 171 -29.58 -4.81 8.86
N GLU A 172 -28.43 -4.79 9.51
CA GLU A 172 -28.30 -4.86 10.98
C GLU A 172 -29.01 -3.69 11.65
N ILE A 173 -28.78 -2.46 11.21
CA ILE A 173 -29.40 -1.25 11.75
C ILE A 173 -30.94 -1.33 11.59
N LEU A 174 -31.44 -1.71 10.43
CA LEU A 174 -32.87 -1.80 10.18
C LEU A 174 -33.54 -2.88 11.05
N ARG A 175 -32.86 -4.00 11.33
CA ARG A 175 -33.34 -5.02 12.27
C ARG A 175 -33.40 -4.51 13.70
N GLU A 176 -32.36 -3.82 14.14
CA GLU A 176 -32.34 -3.19 15.47
C GLU A 176 -33.46 -2.17 15.64
N GLU A 177 -33.83 -1.46 14.59
CA GLU A 177 -34.95 -0.53 14.55
C GLU A 177 -36.34 -1.23 14.50
N GLY A 178 -36.36 -2.57 14.38
CA GLY A 178 -37.60 -3.38 14.44
C GLY A 178 -38.35 -3.52 13.12
N TYR A 179 -37.67 -3.31 11.97
CA TYR A 179 -38.26 -3.57 10.66
C TYR A 179 -38.34 -5.07 10.37
N GLU A 180 -39.44 -5.48 9.75
CA GLU A 180 -39.64 -6.84 9.26
C GLU A 180 -38.75 -7.12 8.03
N ASP A 181 -38.30 -8.37 7.83
CA ASP A 181 -37.41 -8.78 6.75
C ASP A 181 -37.91 -8.33 5.36
N SER A 182 -39.22 -8.40 5.09
CA SER A 182 -39.80 -7.92 3.83
C SER A 182 -39.62 -6.41 3.62
N GLN A 183 -39.68 -5.63 4.66
CA GLN A 183 -39.46 -4.19 4.62
C GLN A 183 -37.99 -3.84 4.46
N ILE A 184 -37.12 -4.63 5.09
CA ILE A 184 -35.64 -4.50 4.96
C ILE A 184 -35.24 -4.78 3.51
N ILE A 185 -35.71 -5.90 2.94
CA ILE A 185 -35.46 -6.28 1.53
C ILE A 185 -35.83 -5.14 0.57
N GLU A 186 -37.03 -4.57 0.71
CA GLU A 186 -37.46 -3.48 -0.17
C GLU A 186 -36.59 -2.23 -0.03
N ARG A 187 -36.19 -1.88 1.21
CA ARG A 187 -35.36 -0.70 1.48
C ARG A 187 -33.94 -0.83 0.92
N ILE A 188 -33.26 -1.96 1.19
CA ILE A 188 -31.90 -2.17 0.68
C ILE A 188 -31.90 -2.32 -0.84
N ARG A 189 -32.89 -3.00 -1.43
CA ARG A 189 -33.05 -3.10 -2.86
C ARG A 189 -33.13 -1.72 -3.51
N LYS A 190 -33.97 -0.83 -3.01
CA LYS A 190 -34.14 0.53 -3.51
C LYS A 190 -32.90 1.40 -3.29
N ARG A 191 -32.24 1.25 -2.14
CA ARG A 191 -31.08 2.09 -1.77
C ARG A 191 -29.82 1.72 -2.54
N PHE A 192 -29.58 0.43 -2.72
CA PHE A 192 -28.35 -0.11 -3.32
C PHE A 192 -28.54 -0.60 -4.76
N GLY A 193 -29.73 -0.50 -5.33
CA GLY A 193 -30.03 -0.92 -6.71
C GLY A 193 -29.97 -2.44 -6.92
N LEU A 194 -30.24 -3.24 -5.87
CA LEU A 194 -30.16 -4.69 -5.91
C LEU A 194 -31.36 -5.32 -6.64
N THR A 195 -31.15 -6.52 -7.18
CA THR A 195 -32.25 -7.39 -7.58
C THR A 195 -33.01 -7.92 -6.36
N GLN A 196 -34.21 -8.48 -6.56
CA GLN A 196 -34.98 -9.09 -5.48
C GLN A 196 -34.17 -10.23 -4.81
N ASP A 197 -33.62 -11.12 -5.62
CA ASP A 197 -32.87 -12.29 -5.15
C ASP A 197 -31.60 -11.88 -4.39
N ASP A 198 -30.87 -10.85 -4.85
CA ASP A 198 -29.67 -10.39 -4.15
C ASP A 198 -30.03 -9.75 -2.80
N ALA A 199 -31.09 -8.94 -2.74
CA ALA A 199 -31.53 -8.35 -1.49
C ALA A 199 -32.01 -9.41 -0.48
N GLU A 200 -32.71 -10.45 -0.93
CA GLU A 200 -33.13 -11.57 -0.09
C GLU A 200 -31.92 -12.34 0.51
N ARG A 201 -30.85 -12.53 -0.27
CA ARG A 201 -29.62 -13.17 0.23
C ARG A 201 -29.01 -12.44 1.42
N TYR A 202 -28.95 -11.11 1.39
CA TYR A 202 -28.38 -10.32 2.50
C TYR A 202 -29.26 -10.40 3.77
N VAL A 203 -30.54 -10.59 3.62
CA VAL A 203 -31.46 -10.63 4.76
C VAL A 203 -31.65 -12.04 5.31
N VAL A 204 -31.73 -13.08 4.44
CA VAL A 204 -32.03 -14.48 4.84
C VAL A 204 -30.76 -15.27 5.24
N ALA A 205 -29.59 -14.92 4.73
CA ALA A 205 -28.35 -15.69 4.94
C ALA A 205 -27.81 -15.66 6.40
N ARG A 206 -28.48 -15.02 7.36
CA ARG A 206 -28.06 -14.91 8.77
C ARG A 206 -29.19 -15.27 9.74
N VAL A 207 -29.87 -16.38 9.52
CA VAL A 207 -30.71 -17.03 10.56
C VAL A 207 -29.95 -18.20 11.15
#